data_b08bbeb767a31c0b36aa5719ebd751d6
#
_entry.id   b08bbeb767a31c0b36aa5719ebd751d6
#
_cell.length_a   1.000
_cell.length_b   1.000
_cell.length_c   1.000
_cell.angle_alpha   90.00
_cell.angle_beta   90.00
_cell.angle_gamma   90.00
#
_symmetry.space_group_name_H-M   'P 1'
#
loop_
_entity.id
_entity.type
_entity.pdbx_description
1 polymer ?
#
loop_
_entity_poly.entity_id
_entity_poly.type
_entity_poly.pdbx_seq_one_letter_code
_entity_poly.pdbx_strand_id
1 'polypeptide(L)'
;ADLLGELTRAKPTIAVTGTHGKTTTTSMVSLILDRAKLEPTILVGGNLAEIGGNVKVGHSRYFITEACEYMDSFLSLKPKIEIILNIDSDHLDYFKDIDHIVSSFDKFAQLVPASGTIIAYDANPFVNQVIRDLDNVVTFGLSENCDYYAANIQFNEEGMPAFDVCH
;
A
#
# COMPACT_ATOMS: atom_id res chain seq x y z
N ALA A 1 -3.19 -1.28 -17.58
CA ALA A 1 -2.79 -2.38 -16.67
C ALA A 1 -1.54 -3.11 -17.18
N ASP A 2 -1.52 -3.64 -18.41
CA ASP A 2 -0.45 -4.53 -18.90
C ASP A 2 0.95 -3.91 -18.92
N LEU A 3 1.09 -2.67 -19.42
CA LEU A 3 2.38 -1.97 -19.43
C LEU A 3 2.92 -1.75 -18.01
N LEU A 4 2.05 -1.36 -17.07
CA LEU A 4 2.41 -1.18 -15.67
C LEU A 4 2.81 -2.52 -15.03
N GLY A 5 2.10 -3.60 -15.37
CA GLY A 5 2.44 -4.96 -14.95
C GLY A 5 3.84 -5.38 -15.39
N GLU A 6 4.25 -5.07 -16.63
CA GLU A 6 5.61 -5.36 -17.10
C GLU A 6 6.68 -4.53 -16.37
N LEU A 7 6.41 -3.25 -16.07
CA LEU A 7 7.31 -2.42 -15.28
C LEU A 7 7.51 -2.98 -13.87
N THR A 8 6.43 -3.44 -13.22
CA THR A 8 6.50 -4.03 -11.87
C THR A 8 7.19 -5.40 -11.85
N ARG A 9 7.21 -6.12 -12.97
CA ARG A 9 7.97 -7.37 -13.11
C ARG A 9 9.47 -7.12 -13.21
N ALA A 10 9.85 -6.01 -13.83
CA ALA A 10 11.26 -5.68 -14.05
C ALA A 10 11.97 -5.07 -12.84
N LYS A 11 11.21 -4.55 -11.86
CA LYS A 11 11.75 -3.85 -10.69
C LYS A 11 11.08 -4.34 -9.38
N PRO A 12 11.84 -4.50 -8.28
CA PRO A 12 11.23 -4.68 -6.96
C PRO A 12 10.23 -3.54 -6.68
N THR A 13 8.95 -3.89 -6.67
CA THR A 13 7.86 -2.92 -6.60
C THR A 13 7.25 -2.88 -5.21
N ILE A 14 7.03 -1.67 -4.71
CA ILE A 14 6.19 -1.37 -3.55
C ILE A 14 4.85 -0.92 -4.10
N ALA A 15 3.81 -1.71 -3.85
CA ALA A 15 2.44 -1.44 -4.28
C ALA A 15 1.59 -1.06 -3.08
N VAL A 16 0.95 0.10 -3.13
CA VAL A 16 0.05 0.57 -2.07
C VAL A 16 -1.39 0.36 -2.51
N THR A 17 -2.11 -0.47 -1.78
CA THR A 17 -3.51 -0.80 -2.04
C THR A 17 -4.42 -0.48 -0.86
N GLY A 18 -5.71 -0.52 -1.08
CA GLY A 18 -6.76 -0.23 -0.11
C GLY A 18 -7.85 0.61 -0.74
N THR A 19 -9.04 0.55 -0.19
CA THR A 19 -10.17 1.35 -0.68
C THR A 19 -9.86 2.84 -0.56
N HIS A 20 -9.28 3.27 0.57
CA HIS A 20 -8.97 4.67 0.87
C HIS A 20 -7.50 4.89 1.25
N GLY A 21 -6.98 6.08 0.97
CA GLY A 21 -5.66 6.53 1.42
C GLY A 21 -4.48 6.13 0.51
N LYS A 22 -4.70 5.42 -0.60
CA LYS A 22 -3.65 4.98 -1.54
C LYS A 22 -2.69 6.11 -1.93
N THR A 23 -3.23 7.19 -2.51
CA THR A 23 -2.43 8.34 -3.01
C THR A 23 -1.61 8.99 -1.89
N THR A 24 -2.22 9.21 -0.73
CA THR A 24 -1.53 9.82 0.43
C THR A 24 -0.37 8.94 0.90
N THR A 25 -0.63 7.65 1.11
CA THR A 25 0.39 6.71 1.59
C THR A 25 1.49 6.49 0.56
N THR A 26 1.14 6.36 -0.73
CA THR A 26 2.13 6.26 -1.82
C THR A 26 3.02 7.49 -1.86
N SER A 27 2.45 8.69 -1.69
CA SER A 27 3.21 9.93 -1.60
C SER A 27 4.17 9.95 -0.42
N MET A 28 3.70 9.56 0.78
CA MET A 28 4.53 9.51 1.99
C MET A 28 5.69 8.52 1.83
N VAL A 29 5.43 7.29 1.38
CA VAL A 29 6.44 6.26 1.14
C VAL A 29 7.46 6.75 0.09
N SER A 30 6.98 7.37 -0.98
CA SER A 30 7.82 7.91 -2.04
C SER A 30 8.78 8.97 -1.53
N LEU A 31 8.29 9.93 -0.73
CA LEU A 31 9.10 11.00 -0.16
C LEU A 31 10.12 10.47 0.87
N ILE A 32 9.74 9.48 1.68
CA ILE A 32 10.66 8.85 2.63
C ILE A 32 11.83 8.21 1.90
N LEU A 33 11.56 7.40 0.87
CA LEU A 33 12.61 6.70 0.12
C LEU A 33 13.44 7.66 -0.73
N ASP A 34 12.83 8.70 -1.28
CA ASP A 34 13.56 9.72 -2.05
C ASP A 34 14.50 10.56 -1.15
N ARG A 35 14.02 10.98 0.03
CA ARG A 35 14.83 11.68 1.03
C ARG A 35 15.95 10.81 1.61
N ALA A 36 15.72 9.49 1.69
CA ALA A 36 16.75 8.52 2.04
C ALA A 36 17.79 8.27 0.92
N LYS A 37 17.71 9.03 -0.20
CA LYS A 37 18.61 8.91 -1.36
C LYS A 37 18.56 7.55 -2.06
N LEU A 38 17.42 6.87 -1.96
CA LEU A 38 17.21 5.61 -2.66
C LEU A 38 16.72 5.79 -4.10
N GLU A 39 16.47 7.01 -4.54
CA GLU A 39 16.13 7.41 -5.93
C GLU A 39 15.12 6.47 -6.62
N PRO A 40 13.95 6.18 -6.02
CA PRO A 40 12.97 5.27 -6.62
C PRO A 40 12.33 5.87 -7.88
N THR A 41 11.87 5.02 -8.79
CA THR A 41 10.85 5.41 -9.76
C THR A 41 9.51 5.45 -9.05
N ILE A 42 8.76 6.54 -9.22
CA ILE A 42 7.53 6.84 -8.48
C ILE A 42 6.39 7.04 -9.47
N LEU A 43 5.23 6.42 -9.20
CA LEU A 43 3.97 6.67 -9.91
C LEU A 43 2.86 6.83 -8.86
N VAL A 44 2.33 8.04 -8.73
CA VAL A 44 1.25 8.41 -7.79
C VAL A 44 0.00 8.77 -8.57
N GLY A 45 -1.17 8.46 -8.05
CA GLY A 45 -2.47 8.75 -8.68
C GLY A 45 -2.82 10.24 -8.71
N GLY A 46 -2.18 11.06 -7.87
CA GLY A 46 -2.37 12.50 -7.78
C GLY A 46 -1.11 13.31 -8.05
N ASN A 47 -1.26 14.63 -8.10
CA ASN A 47 -0.11 15.53 -8.24
C ASN A 47 0.63 15.66 -6.91
N LEU A 48 1.92 15.32 -6.89
CA LEU A 48 2.83 15.45 -5.75
C LEU A 48 3.85 16.54 -6.07
N ALA A 49 3.67 17.71 -5.46
CA ALA A 49 4.47 18.91 -5.76
C ALA A 49 5.97 18.69 -5.56
N GLU A 50 6.35 17.92 -4.56
CA GLU A 50 7.75 17.63 -4.19
C GLU A 50 8.52 16.87 -5.27
N ILE A 51 7.83 16.15 -6.15
CA ILE A 51 8.45 15.47 -7.31
C ILE A 51 8.14 16.16 -8.63
N GLY A 52 7.37 17.27 -8.60
CA GLY A 52 7.00 18.05 -9.76
C GLY A 52 5.91 17.43 -10.64
N GLY A 53 5.07 16.55 -10.10
CA GLY A 53 4.00 15.89 -10.84
C GLY A 53 3.55 14.59 -10.20
N ASN A 54 3.05 13.67 -11.01
CA ASN A 54 2.61 12.35 -10.57
C ASN A 54 3.57 11.22 -10.94
N VAL A 55 4.65 11.53 -11.66
CA VAL A 55 5.66 10.57 -12.09
C VAL A 55 7.05 11.14 -11.84
N LYS A 56 7.93 10.35 -11.24
CA LYS A 56 9.37 10.62 -11.18
C LYS A 56 10.13 9.37 -11.61
N VAL A 57 11.00 9.50 -12.60
CA VAL A 57 11.90 8.41 -13.00
C VAL A 57 13.16 8.48 -12.14
N GLY A 58 13.38 7.45 -11.35
CA GLY A 58 14.57 7.31 -10.49
C GLY A 58 15.62 6.40 -11.11
N HIS A 59 16.83 6.45 -10.55
CA HIS A 59 17.98 5.66 -11.03
C HIS A 59 18.15 4.32 -10.32
N SER A 60 17.40 4.10 -9.23
CA SER A 60 17.49 2.83 -8.50
C SER A 60 16.61 1.73 -9.11
N ARG A 61 16.74 0.55 -8.49
CA ARG A 61 15.92 -0.61 -8.84
C ARG A 61 14.48 -0.52 -8.31
N TYR A 62 14.18 0.36 -7.35
CA TYR A 62 12.87 0.42 -6.70
C TYR A 62 11.83 1.11 -7.56
N PHE A 63 10.63 0.58 -7.53
CA PHE A 63 9.45 1.18 -8.13
C PHE A 63 8.34 1.29 -7.08
N ILE A 64 7.69 2.44 -6.98
CA ILE A 64 6.59 2.68 -6.04
C ILE A 64 5.37 3.07 -6.85
N THR A 65 4.25 2.42 -6.61
CA THR A 65 3.00 2.71 -7.32
C THR A 65 1.78 2.47 -6.47
N GLU A 66 0.69 3.17 -6.80
CA GLU A 66 -0.63 2.80 -6.33
C GLU A 66 -1.10 1.54 -7.05
N ALA A 67 -1.83 0.71 -6.32
CA ALA A 67 -2.47 -0.51 -6.82
C ALA A 67 -3.99 -0.35 -6.66
N CYS A 68 -4.65 0.07 -7.76
CA CYS A 68 -6.08 0.29 -7.78
C CYS A 68 -6.83 -1.03 -7.96
N GLU A 69 -7.76 -1.31 -7.06
CA GLU A 69 -8.61 -2.51 -7.06
C GLU A 69 -9.69 -2.49 -8.15
N TYR A 70 -10.05 -1.31 -8.63
CA TYR A 70 -11.14 -1.16 -9.60
C TYR A 70 -10.88 -1.98 -10.87
N MET A 71 -11.90 -2.74 -11.28
CA MET A 71 -11.84 -3.69 -12.39
C MET A 71 -10.67 -4.70 -12.29
N ASP A 72 -10.29 -5.08 -11.06
CA ASP A 72 -9.16 -5.99 -10.81
C ASP A 72 -7.83 -5.56 -11.45
N SER A 73 -7.69 -4.27 -11.75
CA SER A 73 -6.53 -3.76 -12.51
C SER A 73 -5.20 -3.98 -11.78
N PHE A 74 -5.20 -4.00 -10.45
CA PHE A 74 -4.01 -4.29 -9.64
C PHE A 74 -3.48 -5.73 -9.80
N LEU A 75 -4.32 -6.70 -10.22
CA LEU A 75 -3.91 -8.09 -10.43
C LEU A 75 -2.89 -8.25 -11.57
N SER A 76 -2.73 -7.23 -12.41
CA SER A 76 -1.66 -7.22 -13.43
C SER A 76 -0.27 -6.95 -12.84
N LEU A 77 -0.19 -6.35 -11.64
CA LEU A 77 1.06 -5.97 -10.98
C LEU A 77 1.79 -7.19 -10.40
N LYS A 78 3.10 -7.02 -10.16
CA LYS A 78 3.96 -8.03 -9.50
C LYS A 78 4.70 -7.39 -8.33
N PRO A 79 4.00 -7.15 -7.21
CA PRO A 79 4.61 -6.50 -6.06
C PRO A 79 5.66 -7.39 -5.37
N LYS A 80 6.73 -6.77 -4.89
CA LYS A 80 7.67 -7.36 -3.95
C LYS A 80 7.29 -7.01 -2.51
N ILE A 81 6.73 -5.81 -2.32
CA ILE A 81 6.14 -5.33 -1.08
C ILE A 81 4.75 -4.82 -1.42
N GLU A 82 3.76 -5.29 -0.69
CA GLU A 82 2.39 -4.79 -0.73
C GLU A 82 2.06 -4.07 0.58
N ILE A 83 1.40 -2.92 0.50
CA ILE A 83 0.85 -2.22 1.67
C ILE A 83 -0.66 -2.24 1.54
N ILE A 84 -1.36 -2.88 2.47
CA ILE A 84 -2.83 -2.96 2.52
C ILE A 84 -3.33 -2.02 3.61
N LEU A 85 -3.99 -0.93 3.22
CA LEU A 85 -4.45 0.11 4.15
C LEU A 85 -5.80 -0.21 4.78
N ASN A 86 -6.76 -0.60 3.97
CA ASN A 86 -8.13 -0.92 4.37
C ASN A 86 -8.86 -1.59 3.22
N ILE A 87 -9.93 -2.30 3.56
CA ILE A 87 -10.88 -2.86 2.59
C ILE A 87 -12.28 -2.43 3.06
N ASP A 88 -13.03 -1.78 2.18
CA ASP A 88 -14.37 -1.29 2.43
C ASP A 88 -15.23 -1.42 1.16
N SER A 89 -16.54 -1.26 1.30
CA SER A 89 -17.47 -1.29 0.18
C SER A 89 -17.31 -0.05 -0.70
N ASP A 90 -16.73 -0.25 -1.88
CA ASP A 90 -16.59 0.78 -2.92
C ASP A 90 -16.70 0.12 -4.30
N HIS A 91 -16.85 0.93 -5.35
CA HIS A 91 -16.92 0.44 -6.73
C HIS A 91 -17.99 -0.65 -6.96
N LEU A 92 -19.16 -0.49 -6.35
CA LEU A 92 -20.28 -1.46 -6.45
C LEU A 92 -20.90 -1.54 -7.86
N ASP A 93 -20.46 -0.71 -8.78
CA ASP A 93 -20.72 -0.82 -10.22
C ASP A 93 -19.93 -1.99 -10.86
N TYR A 94 -18.80 -2.40 -10.25
CA TYR A 94 -17.99 -3.54 -10.66
C TYR A 94 -18.07 -4.71 -9.69
N PHE A 95 -17.84 -4.47 -8.39
CA PHE A 95 -17.89 -5.49 -7.35
C PHE A 95 -19.36 -5.74 -6.92
N LYS A 96 -19.74 -7.01 -6.83
CA LYS A 96 -21.12 -7.39 -6.44
C LYS A 96 -21.40 -7.08 -4.99
N ASP A 97 -20.41 -7.31 -4.12
CA ASP A 97 -20.50 -7.22 -2.67
C ASP A 97 -19.09 -7.14 -2.06
N ILE A 98 -19.03 -6.99 -0.75
CA ILE A 98 -17.77 -6.92 -0.01
C ILE A 98 -16.96 -8.22 -0.11
N ASP A 99 -17.61 -9.38 -0.19
CA ASP A 99 -16.92 -10.67 -0.31
C ASP A 99 -16.18 -10.78 -1.64
N HIS A 100 -16.74 -10.20 -2.71
CA HIS A 100 -16.07 -10.11 -4.00
C HIS A 100 -14.84 -9.20 -3.92
N ILE A 101 -14.93 -8.07 -3.21
CA ILE A 101 -13.79 -7.17 -2.97
C ILE A 101 -12.70 -7.90 -2.18
N VAL A 102 -13.04 -8.53 -1.07
CA VAL A 102 -12.10 -9.29 -0.23
C VAL A 102 -11.41 -10.39 -1.04
N SER A 103 -12.17 -11.13 -1.86
CA SER A 103 -11.60 -12.17 -2.74
C SER A 103 -10.61 -11.59 -3.78
N SER A 104 -10.84 -10.36 -4.25
CA SER A 104 -9.93 -9.69 -5.17
C SER A 104 -8.62 -9.27 -4.47
N PHE A 105 -8.72 -8.72 -3.25
CA PHE A 105 -7.55 -8.41 -2.42
C PHE A 105 -6.75 -9.66 -2.03
N ASP A 106 -7.42 -10.75 -1.68
CA ASP A 106 -6.77 -12.04 -1.42
C ASP A 106 -5.94 -12.52 -2.62
N LYS A 107 -6.51 -12.48 -3.82
CA LYS A 107 -5.77 -12.81 -5.06
C LYS A 107 -4.56 -11.89 -5.27
N PHE A 108 -4.68 -10.61 -4.93
CA PHE A 108 -3.57 -9.67 -5.07
C PHE A 108 -2.47 -9.95 -4.06
N ALA A 109 -2.81 -10.19 -2.79
CA ALA A 109 -1.86 -10.56 -1.74
C ALA A 109 -1.06 -11.83 -2.09
N GLN A 110 -1.69 -12.81 -2.73
CA GLN A 110 -1.03 -14.03 -3.21
C GLN A 110 -0.02 -13.79 -4.35
N LEU A 111 -0.02 -12.62 -5.00
CA LEU A 111 1.01 -12.26 -5.98
C LEU A 111 2.33 -11.85 -5.34
N VAL A 112 2.35 -11.52 -4.06
CA VAL A 112 3.58 -11.23 -3.31
C VAL A 112 4.34 -12.54 -3.10
N PRO A 113 5.58 -12.67 -3.59
CA PRO A 113 6.33 -13.91 -3.43
C PRO A 113 6.67 -14.16 -1.95
N ALA A 114 6.93 -15.41 -1.57
CA ALA A 114 7.34 -15.77 -0.20
C ALA A 114 8.56 -14.99 0.32
N SER A 115 9.41 -14.50 -0.57
CA SER A 115 10.54 -13.61 -0.24
C SER A 115 10.17 -12.12 -0.24
N GLY A 116 8.90 -11.80 -0.40
CA GLY A 116 8.31 -10.46 -0.31
C GLY A 116 7.75 -10.19 1.08
N THR A 117 7.08 -9.05 1.22
CA THR A 117 6.46 -8.65 2.48
C THR A 117 5.10 -7.99 2.22
N ILE A 118 4.12 -8.34 3.02
CA ILE A 118 2.82 -7.67 3.06
C ILE A 118 2.79 -6.84 4.35
N ILE A 119 2.55 -5.54 4.23
CA ILE A 119 2.41 -4.61 5.36
C ILE A 119 0.93 -4.27 5.48
N ALA A 120 0.30 -4.68 6.57
CA ALA A 120 -1.16 -4.68 6.67
C ALA A 120 -1.67 -3.94 7.91
N TYR A 121 -2.75 -3.14 7.74
CA TYR A 121 -3.43 -2.47 8.83
C TYR A 121 -4.31 -3.45 9.61
N ASP A 122 -3.95 -3.71 10.88
CA ASP A 122 -4.56 -4.75 11.72
C ASP A 122 -6.00 -4.43 12.18
N ALA A 123 -6.40 -3.17 12.25
CA ALA A 123 -7.72 -2.83 12.78
C ALA A 123 -8.88 -2.98 11.76
N ASN A 124 -8.60 -3.39 10.52
CA ASN A 124 -9.65 -3.63 9.53
C ASN A 124 -9.96 -5.13 9.43
N PRO A 125 -11.21 -5.57 9.72
CA PRO A 125 -11.56 -7.00 9.78
C PRO A 125 -11.42 -7.72 8.42
N PHE A 126 -11.62 -7.02 7.31
CA PHE A 126 -11.47 -7.59 5.97
C PHE A 126 -10.00 -7.73 5.57
N VAL A 127 -9.15 -6.79 6.00
CA VAL A 127 -7.69 -6.94 5.86
C VAL A 127 -7.22 -8.17 6.63
N ASN A 128 -7.67 -8.34 7.88
CA ASN A 128 -7.33 -9.50 8.71
C ASN A 128 -7.82 -10.83 8.09
N GLN A 129 -8.93 -10.80 7.37
CA GLN A 129 -9.39 -11.98 6.63
C GLN A 129 -8.43 -12.34 5.48
N VAL A 130 -7.93 -11.36 4.74
CA VAL A 130 -6.98 -11.55 3.62
C VAL A 130 -5.63 -12.08 4.10
N ILE A 131 -5.10 -11.54 5.20
CA ILE A 131 -3.74 -11.87 5.66
C ILE A 131 -3.65 -13.11 6.56
N ARG A 132 -4.78 -13.68 6.95
CA ARG A 132 -4.87 -14.74 7.99
C ARG A 132 -3.93 -15.92 7.79
N ASP A 133 -3.80 -16.39 6.55
CA ASP A 133 -3.08 -17.61 6.20
C ASP A 133 -1.75 -17.31 5.48
N LEU A 134 -1.22 -16.07 5.62
CA LEU A 134 0.01 -15.62 4.99
C LEU A 134 1.13 -15.50 6.02
N ASP A 135 2.31 -16.05 5.71
CA ASP A 135 3.47 -16.09 6.62
C ASP A 135 4.37 -14.82 6.55
N ASN A 136 4.30 -14.06 5.47
CA ASN A 136 5.20 -12.93 5.19
C ASN A 136 4.54 -11.57 5.47
N VAL A 137 3.77 -11.49 6.55
CA VAL A 137 3.03 -10.30 6.96
C VAL A 137 3.75 -9.54 8.06
N VAL A 138 3.71 -8.21 7.96
CA VAL A 138 4.07 -7.25 9.01
C VAL A 138 2.83 -6.40 9.28
N THR A 139 2.35 -6.40 10.50
CA THR A 139 1.15 -5.66 10.90
C THR A 139 1.47 -4.27 11.43
N PHE A 140 0.60 -3.30 11.16
CA PHE A 140 0.68 -1.99 11.78
C PHE A 140 -0.71 -1.53 12.25
N GLY A 141 -0.73 -0.68 13.27
CA GLY A 141 -2.00 -0.19 13.82
C GLY A 141 -1.85 0.66 15.06
N LEU A 142 -2.90 0.62 15.90
CA LEU A 142 -2.97 1.33 17.18
C LEU A 142 -2.87 0.37 18.39
N SER A 143 -2.80 -0.93 18.14
CA SER A 143 -2.73 -1.96 19.16
C SER A 143 -1.29 -2.41 19.38
N GLU A 144 -0.91 -2.63 20.63
CA GLU A 144 0.37 -3.24 21.03
C GLU A 144 0.55 -4.68 20.51
N ASN A 145 -0.49 -5.28 19.96
CA ASN A 145 -0.42 -6.59 19.33
C ASN A 145 0.09 -6.55 17.88
N CYS A 146 0.22 -5.34 17.30
CA CYS A 146 0.82 -5.18 15.97
C CYS A 146 2.35 -5.21 16.05
N ASP A 147 3.02 -5.60 14.95
CA ASP A 147 4.48 -5.50 14.85
C ASP A 147 4.96 -4.05 14.97
N TYR A 148 4.18 -3.11 14.43
CA TYR A 148 4.40 -1.67 14.59
C TYR A 148 3.11 -0.99 15.02
N TYR A 149 3.18 -0.15 16.06
CA TYR A 149 2.00 0.57 16.51
C TYR A 149 2.29 2.00 16.93
N ALA A 150 1.28 2.85 16.85
CA ALA A 150 1.36 4.23 17.32
C ALA A 150 0.93 4.31 18.80
N ALA A 151 1.80 4.88 19.64
CA ALA A 151 1.54 5.15 21.04
C ALA A 151 1.61 6.65 21.34
N ASN A 152 1.12 7.07 22.50
CA ASN A 152 1.18 8.46 22.99
C ASN A 152 0.64 9.48 21.98
N ILE A 153 -0.43 9.14 21.28
CA ILE A 153 -1.02 9.97 20.22
C ILE A 153 -1.57 11.26 20.84
N GLN A 154 -1.12 12.39 20.33
CA GLN A 154 -1.57 13.73 20.69
C GLN A 154 -1.92 14.51 19.44
N PHE A 155 -2.81 15.47 19.55
CA PHE A 155 -3.18 16.38 18.47
C PHE A 155 -2.89 17.82 18.89
N ASN A 156 -2.30 18.61 18.00
CA ASN A 156 -2.14 20.05 18.23
C ASN A 156 -3.46 20.80 17.96
N GLU A 157 -3.46 22.12 18.12
CA GLU A 157 -4.64 22.98 17.90
C GLU A 157 -5.15 22.94 16.44
N GLU A 158 -4.31 22.58 15.48
CA GLU A 158 -4.63 22.44 14.07
C GLU A 158 -5.09 21.02 13.70
N GLY A 159 -5.19 20.10 14.71
CA GLY A 159 -5.58 18.71 14.51
C GLY A 159 -4.47 17.82 13.92
N MET A 160 -3.22 18.28 13.91
CA MET A 160 -2.09 17.48 13.42
C MET A 160 -1.64 16.47 14.47
N PRO A 161 -1.51 15.19 14.13
CA PRO A 161 -1.09 14.16 15.05
C PRO A 161 0.42 14.19 15.32
N ALA A 162 0.80 13.92 16.56
CA ALA A 162 2.13 13.51 16.97
C ALA A 162 2.01 12.21 17.75
N PHE A 163 2.90 11.26 17.53
CA PHE A 163 2.86 9.96 18.18
C PHE A 163 4.24 9.31 18.19
N ASP A 164 4.42 8.35 19.10
CA ASP A 164 5.57 7.47 19.12
C ASP A 164 5.30 6.23 18.25
N VAL A 165 6.30 5.80 17.48
CA VAL A 165 6.25 4.52 16.76
C VAL A 165 6.94 3.47 17.62
N CYS A 166 6.18 2.46 18.02
CA CYS A 166 6.65 1.32 18.81
C CYS A 166 6.73 0.06 17.95
N HIS A 167 7.66 -0.84 18.32
CA HIS A 167 7.94 -2.12 17.66
C HIS A 167 8.22 -3.19 18.71
#